data_180163e4378d33d3769bb6dc34b1ab1b
#
_entry.id   180163e4378d33d3769bb6dc34b1ab1b
#
_cell.length_a   1.000
_cell.length_b   1.000
_cell.length_c   1.000
_cell.angle_alpha   90.00
_cell.angle_beta   90.00
_cell.angle_gamma   90.00
#
_symmetry.space_group_name_H-M   'P 1'
#
loop_
_entity.id
_entity.type
_entity.pdbx_description
1 polymer ?
#
loop_
_entity_poly.entity_id
_entity_poly.type
_entity_poly.pdbx_seq_one_letter_code
_entity_poly.pdbx_strand_id
1 'polypeptide(L)'
;MPIAHFTRRYRLSASHRLHAPSLNDQQNRDTYGKCNNPYGHGHNYFVEVTVAGPIDPETGFVVDMPKLDALAKRELIDRFDAQHMNADPVFNGDFVPSTENLGIEVERVFRRAVPLLDPTCQLRLHRIRIEETKNNSFDLLAPGQIDALIPHEQHALQPIA
;
A
#
# COMPACT_ATOMS: atom_id res chain seq x y z
N MET A 1 2.95 -27.16 -9.95
CA MET A 1 3.66 -26.81 -8.70
C MET A 1 2.70 -26.01 -7.81
N PRO A 2 2.74 -26.19 -6.49
CA PRO A 2 1.87 -25.40 -5.59
C PRO A 2 2.26 -23.91 -5.68
N ILE A 3 1.24 -23.05 -5.60
CA ILE A 3 1.41 -21.61 -5.48
C ILE A 3 1.45 -21.27 -3.99
N ALA A 4 2.45 -20.52 -3.59
CA ALA A 4 2.58 -20.05 -2.22
C ALA A 4 2.59 -18.51 -2.17
N HIS A 5 2.23 -17.97 -1.01
CA HIS A 5 2.28 -16.55 -0.72
C HIS A 5 3.44 -16.29 0.24
N PHE A 6 4.27 -15.30 -0.10
CA PHE A 6 5.34 -14.83 0.75
C PHE A 6 5.12 -13.37 1.10
N THR A 7 5.14 -13.03 2.38
CA THR A 7 4.96 -11.65 2.86
C THR A 7 6.27 -11.12 3.46
N ARG A 8 6.68 -9.95 3.01
CA ARG A 8 7.81 -9.20 3.57
C ARG A 8 7.32 -7.90 4.16
N ARG A 9 7.77 -7.58 5.39
CA ARG A 9 7.38 -6.38 6.12
C ARG A 9 8.51 -5.37 6.17
N TYR A 10 8.21 -4.13 5.78
CA TYR A 10 9.12 -3.00 5.79
C TYR A 10 8.60 -1.93 6.73
N ARG A 11 9.52 -1.20 7.35
CA ARG A 11 9.19 -0.06 8.21
C ARG A 11 9.68 1.22 7.56
N LEU A 12 8.89 2.28 7.64
CA LEU A 12 9.29 3.62 7.29
C LEU A 12 8.65 4.63 8.24
N SER A 13 9.32 5.77 8.45
CA SER A 13 8.79 6.91 9.21
C SER A 13 8.58 8.05 8.23
N ALA A 14 7.35 8.51 8.08
CA ALA A 14 7.05 9.60 7.16
C ALA A 14 6.04 10.57 7.77
N SER A 15 6.06 11.81 7.31
CA SER A 15 5.08 12.82 7.68
C SER A 15 4.19 13.18 6.49
N HIS A 16 3.00 13.67 6.79
CA HIS A 16 2.05 14.13 5.78
C HIS A 16 1.16 15.25 6.32
N ARG A 17 0.56 15.99 5.41
CA ARG A 17 -0.59 16.86 5.64
C ARG A 17 -1.71 16.46 4.69
N LEU A 18 -2.89 16.21 5.23
CA LEU A 18 -4.07 15.98 4.40
C LEU A 18 -4.77 17.31 4.12
N HIS A 19 -4.72 17.73 2.86
CA HIS A 19 -5.32 18.96 2.38
C HIS A 19 -5.68 18.79 0.91
N ALA A 20 -6.96 18.87 0.58
CA ALA A 20 -7.45 18.80 -0.80
C ALA A 20 -7.60 20.24 -1.36
N PRO A 21 -6.90 20.58 -2.46
CA PRO A 21 -7.00 21.91 -3.08
C PRO A 21 -8.41 22.25 -3.58
N SER A 22 -9.21 21.23 -3.87
CA SER A 22 -10.61 21.38 -4.31
C SER A 22 -11.56 21.80 -3.19
N LEU A 23 -11.15 21.72 -1.93
CA LEU A 23 -11.92 22.11 -0.75
C LEU A 23 -11.43 23.46 -0.22
N ASN A 24 -12.35 24.28 0.31
CA ASN A 24 -11.94 25.46 1.05
C ASN A 24 -11.35 25.11 2.43
N ASP A 25 -10.76 26.09 3.12
CA ASP A 25 -10.08 25.85 4.40
C ASP A 25 -10.99 25.27 5.49
N GLN A 26 -12.26 25.69 5.54
CA GLN A 26 -13.20 25.16 6.53
C GLN A 26 -13.54 23.69 6.21
N GLN A 27 -13.82 23.40 4.95
CA GLN A 27 -14.11 22.04 4.49
C GLN A 27 -12.90 21.10 4.73
N ASN A 28 -11.68 21.57 4.47
CA ASN A 28 -10.45 20.81 4.76
C ASN A 28 -10.32 20.48 6.25
N ARG A 29 -10.58 21.49 7.13
CA ARG A 29 -10.56 21.27 8.60
C ARG A 29 -11.62 20.27 9.04
N ASP A 30 -12.82 20.38 8.50
CA ASP A 30 -13.94 19.52 8.86
C ASP A 30 -13.73 18.07 8.39
N THR A 31 -13.13 17.91 7.19
CA THR A 31 -12.88 16.59 6.58
C THR A 31 -11.72 15.87 7.24
N TYR A 32 -10.59 16.56 7.43
CA TYR A 32 -9.33 15.92 7.83
C TYR A 32 -8.95 16.17 9.29
N GLY A 33 -9.64 17.09 9.97
CA GLY A 33 -9.40 17.36 11.38
C GLY A 33 -7.92 17.64 11.69
N LYS A 34 -7.35 16.85 12.60
CA LYS A 34 -5.93 16.97 13.00
C LYS A 34 -4.95 16.72 11.86
N CYS A 35 -5.33 15.93 10.87
CA CYS A 35 -4.48 15.63 9.71
C CYS A 35 -4.35 16.83 8.76
N ASN A 36 -5.17 17.87 8.89
CA ASN A 36 -5.05 19.12 8.13
C ASN A 36 -4.10 20.14 8.77
N ASN A 37 -3.39 19.80 9.87
CA ASN A 37 -2.41 20.69 10.46
C ASN A 37 -1.44 21.22 9.39
N PRO A 38 -1.23 22.55 9.27
CA PRO A 38 -0.33 23.14 8.27
C PRO A 38 1.09 22.60 8.28
N TYR A 39 1.58 22.17 9.43
CA TYR A 39 2.92 21.59 9.59
C TYR A 39 2.96 20.08 9.37
N GLY A 40 1.80 19.46 9.10
CA GLY A 40 1.69 18.02 9.00
C GLY A 40 1.83 17.30 10.35
N HIS A 41 1.87 16.00 10.29
CA HIS A 41 2.21 15.08 11.38
C HIS A 41 2.81 13.80 10.79
N GLY A 42 3.41 12.96 11.62
CA GLY A 42 4.13 11.78 11.16
C GLY A 42 3.67 10.49 11.81
N HIS A 43 3.93 9.40 11.11
CA HIS A 43 3.67 8.04 11.56
C HIS A 43 4.88 7.14 11.33
N ASN A 44 4.94 6.04 12.09
CA ASN A 44 5.79 4.91 11.81
C ASN A 44 4.94 3.86 11.09
N TYR A 45 5.01 3.87 9.78
CA TYR A 45 4.28 2.92 8.94
C TYR A 45 4.95 1.56 8.92
N PHE A 46 4.15 0.51 8.85
CA PHE A 46 4.59 -0.80 8.41
C PHE A 46 3.90 -1.16 7.11
N VAL A 47 4.69 -1.49 6.10
CA VAL A 47 4.21 -1.88 4.78
C VAL A 47 4.53 -3.34 4.56
N GLU A 48 3.50 -4.16 4.38
CA GLU A 48 3.64 -5.56 4.03
C GLU A 48 3.40 -5.74 2.53
N VAL A 49 4.40 -6.29 1.87
CA VAL A 49 4.33 -6.69 0.46
C VAL A 49 4.17 -8.19 0.41
N THR A 50 3.03 -8.67 -0.06
CA THR A 50 2.77 -10.09 -0.28
C THR A 50 2.85 -10.41 -1.76
N VAL A 51 3.73 -11.33 -2.11
CA VAL A 51 3.86 -11.86 -3.47
C VAL A 51 3.35 -13.29 -3.54
N ALA A 52 2.91 -13.72 -4.70
CA ALA A 52 2.45 -15.08 -4.97
C ALA A 52 3.15 -15.64 -6.19
N GLY A 53 3.57 -16.88 -6.10
CA GLY A 53 4.25 -17.59 -7.19
C GLY A 53 4.45 -19.07 -6.89
N PRO A 54 4.93 -19.84 -7.88
CA PRO A 54 5.34 -21.21 -7.65
C PRO A 54 6.57 -21.27 -6.73
N ILE A 55 6.66 -22.34 -5.98
CA ILE A 55 7.88 -22.64 -5.20
C ILE A 55 8.92 -23.19 -6.18
N ASP A 56 10.07 -22.55 -6.26
CA ASP A 56 11.20 -23.02 -7.05
C ASP A 56 11.70 -24.35 -6.48
N PRO A 57 11.79 -25.43 -7.30
CA PRO A 57 12.14 -26.76 -6.80
C PRO A 57 13.61 -26.90 -6.40
N GLU A 58 14.49 -26.05 -6.89
CA GLU A 58 15.92 -26.09 -6.58
C GLU A 58 16.24 -25.35 -5.28
N THR A 59 15.62 -24.18 -5.10
CA THR A 59 15.90 -23.30 -3.94
C THR A 59 14.89 -23.44 -2.82
N GLY A 60 13.67 -23.90 -3.11
CA GLY A 60 12.56 -23.92 -2.16
C GLY A 60 11.92 -22.55 -1.90
N PHE A 61 12.27 -21.52 -2.66
CA PHE A 61 11.79 -20.17 -2.46
C PHE A 61 10.69 -19.77 -3.47
N VAL A 62 9.82 -18.86 -3.05
CA VAL A 62 8.82 -18.22 -3.93
C VAL A 62 9.41 -17.01 -4.64
N VAL A 63 10.35 -16.32 -3.98
CA VAL A 63 10.96 -15.10 -4.46
C VAL A 63 12.40 -14.99 -4.00
N ASP A 64 13.24 -14.38 -4.82
CA ASP A 64 14.58 -13.93 -4.45
C ASP A 64 14.43 -12.74 -3.48
N MET A 65 14.61 -13.01 -2.17
CA MET A 65 14.43 -11.98 -1.12
C MET A 65 15.35 -10.77 -1.29
N PRO A 66 16.66 -10.92 -1.60
CA PRO A 66 17.53 -9.80 -1.90
C PRO A 66 17.00 -8.88 -3.01
N LYS A 67 16.44 -9.45 -4.08
CA LYS A 67 15.85 -8.63 -5.16
C LYS A 67 14.58 -7.91 -4.72
N LEU A 68 13.71 -8.58 -3.94
CA LEU A 68 12.53 -7.95 -3.38
C LEU A 68 12.90 -6.82 -2.41
N ASP A 69 13.91 -7.04 -1.54
CA ASP A 69 14.40 -6.02 -0.60
C ASP A 69 15.03 -4.84 -1.34
N ALA A 70 15.78 -5.07 -2.42
CA ALA A 70 16.34 -4.00 -3.25
C ALA A 70 15.24 -3.17 -3.95
N LEU A 71 14.20 -3.83 -4.44
CA LEU A 71 13.03 -3.16 -4.99
C LEU A 71 12.34 -2.30 -3.93
N ALA A 72 12.07 -2.85 -2.76
CA ALA A 72 11.43 -2.13 -1.66
C ALA A 72 12.30 -0.97 -1.16
N LYS A 73 13.62 -1.16 -1.09
CA LYS A 73 14.53 -0.08 -0.73
C LYS A 73 14.38 1.10 -1.70
N ARG A 74 14.46 0.86 -3.00
CA ARG A 74 14.40 1.92 -4.02
C ARG A 74 13.04 2.59 -4.12
N GLU A 75 11.97 1.82 -4.15
CA GLU A 75 10.63 2.31 -4.48
C GLU A 75 9.81 2.74 -3.26
N LEU A 76 10.21 2.32 -2.06
CA LEU A 76 9.49 2.60 -0.83
C LEU A 76 10.36 3.35 0.18
N ILE A 77 11.48 2.75 0.61
CA ILE A 77 12.29 3.31 1.70
C ILE A 77 13.00 4.59 1.27
N ASP A 78 13.80 4.54 0.19
CA ASP A 78 14.56 5.72 -0.28
C ASP A 78 13.66 6.88 -0.70
N ARG A 79 12.38 6.58 -1.01
CA ARG A 79 11.41 7.56 -1.47
C ARG A 79 10.63 8.21 -0.32
N PHE A 80 10.27 7.47 0.72
CA PHE A 80 9.33 7.94 1.74
C PHE A 80 9.90 7.96 3.16
N ASP A 81 10.94 7.16 3.49
CA ASP A 81 11.47 7.13 4.86
C ASP A 81 12.15 8.45 5.21
N ALA A 82 11.83 8.98 6.37
CA ALA A 82 12.25 10.29 6.87
C ALA A 82 11.87 11.47 5.95
N GLN A 83 10.82 11.31 5.13
CA GLN A 83 10.35 12.34 4.20
C GLN A 83 8.98 12.89 4.59
N HIS A 84 8.67 14.07 4.04
CA HIS A 84 7.32 14.63 4.03
C HIS A 84 6.63 14.24 2.72
N MET A 85 5.65 13.35 2.78
CA MET A 85 5.01 12.75 1.59
C MET A 85 4.43 13.77 0.60
N ASN A 86 3.97 14.92 1.10
CA ASN A 86 3.49 16.00 0.22
C ASN A 86 4.56 16.59 -0.71
N ALA A 87 5.86 16.32 -0.43
CA ALA A 87 6.95 16.72 -1.32
C ALA A 87 7.19 15.75 -2.48
N ASP A 88 6.65 14.53 -2.39
CA ASP A 88 6.75 13.56 -3.48
C ASP A 88 5.82 13.98 -4.63
N PRO A 89 6.32 13.99 -5.89
CA PRO A 89 5.55 14.43 -7.05
C PRO A 89 4.22 13.69 -7.26
N VAL A 90 4.08 12.46 -6.76
CA VAL A 90 2.82 11.71 -6.88
C VAL A 90 1.70 12.32 -6.05
N PHE A 91 2.04 12.96 -4.92
CA PHE A 91 1.08 13.57 -3.99
C PHE A 91 0.87 15.07 -4.24
N ASN A 92 1.00 15.51 -5.47
CA ASN A 92 0.66 16.87 -5.83
C ASN A 92 -0.81 16.98 -6.26
N GLY A 93 -1.40 18.17 -6.07
CA GLY A 93 -2.79 18.44 -6.46
C GLY A 93 -3.81 17.64 -5.65
N ASP A 94 -4.76 17.01 -6.33
CA ASP A 94 -5.90 16.35 -5.71
C ASP A 94 -5.59 14.95 -5.14
N PHE A 95 -4.40 14.41 -5.41
CA PHE A 95 -3.98 13.13 -4.84
C PHE A 95 -3.37 13.34 -3.46
N VAL A 96 -4.23 13.48 -2.46
CA VAL A 96 -3.86 13.76 -1.07
C VAL A 96 -3.07 12.57 -0.49
N PRO A 97 -1.96 12.79 0.26
CA PRO A 97 -1.14 11.71 0.84
C PRO A 97 -1.80 11.05 2.05
N SER A 98 -3.02 10.56 1.89
CA SER A 98 -3.62 9.66 2.87
C SER A 98 -2.91 8.31 2.85
N THR A 99 -3.10 7.49 3.88
CA THR A 99 -2.52 6.16 3.94
C THR A 99 -3.09 5.27 2.83
N GLU A 100 -4.37 5.46 2.45
CA GLU A 100 -5.02 4.82 1.30
C GLU A 100 -4.31 5.13 0.00
N ASN A 101 -4.05 6.40 -0.26
CA ASN A 101 -3.39 6.85 -1.48
C ASN A 101 -1.90 6.42 -1.50
N LEU A 102 -1.23 6.40 -0.35
CA LEU A 102 0.09 5.77 -0.23
C LEU A 102 0.02 4.30 -0.64
N GLY A 103 -0.98 3.57 -0.15
CA GLY A 103 -1.20 2.18 -0.53
C GLY A 103 -1.43 1.98 -2.01
N ILE A 104 -2.26 2.82 -2.65
CA ILE A 104 -2.50 2.80 -4.10
C ILE A 104 -1.20 3.01 -4.87
N GLU A 105 -0.38 3.98 -4.46
CA GLU A 105 0.89 4.24 -5.13
C GLU A 105 1.88 3.08 -4.97
N VAL A 106 2.03 2.56 -3.75
CA VAL A 106 2.90 1.39 -3.49
C VAL A 106 2.43 0.19 -4.32
N GLU A 107 1.14 -0.08 -4.33
CA GLU A 107 0.54 -1.17 -5.10
C GLU A 107 0.82 -1.00 -6.61
N ARG A 108 0.60 0.19 -7.14
CA ARG A 108 0.85 0.51 -8.55
C ARG A 108 2.29 0.22 -8.97
N VAL A 109 3.26 0.62 -8.12
CA VAL A 109 4.68 0.43 -8.39
C VAL A 109 5.06 -1.06 -8.30
N PHE A 110 4.67 -1.72 -7.22
CA PHE A 110 5.03 -3.12 -6.99
C PHE A 110 4.33 -4.07 -7.97
N ARG A 111 3.11 -3.78 -8.40
CA ARG A 111 2.41 -4.56 -9.44
C ARG A 111 3.19 -4.63 -10.75
N ARG A 112 3.84 -3.52 -11.13
CA ARG A 112 4.66 -3.45 -12.35
C ARG A 112 6.02 -4.11 -12.18
N ALA A 113 6.62 -3.95 -10.99
CA ALA A 113 8.01 -4.33 -10.77
C ALA A 113 8.18 -5.78 -10.29
N VAL A 114 7.25 -6.33 -9.51
CA VAL A 114 7.35 -7.69 -8.96
C VAL A 114 7.50 -8.77 -10.04
N PRO A 115 6.74 -8.78 -11.14
CA PRO A 115 6.93 -9.78 -12.19
C PRO A 115 8.32 -9.76 -12.82
N LEU A 116 9.02 -8.61 -12.79
CA LEU A 116 10.36 -8.47 -13.34
C LEU A 116 11.46 -9.07 -12.45
N LEU A 117 11.14 -9.43 -11.21
CA LEU A 117 12.06 -10.10 -10.30
C LEU A 117 12.24 -11.59 -10.63
N ASP A 118 11.31 -12.14 -11.41
CA ASP A 118 11.27 -13.54 -11.80
C ASP A 118 11.40 -13.68 -13.32
N PRO A 119 12.48 -14.33 -13.84
CA PRO A 119 12.65 -14.51 -15.27
C PRO A 119 11.53 -15.30 -15.96
N THR A 120 10.79 -16.12 -15.20
CA THR A 120 9.65 -16.90 -15.71
C THR A 120 8.37 -16.09 -15.75
N CYS A 121 8.36 -14.90 -15.19
CA CYS A 121 7.21 -14.02 -15.08
C CYS A 121 5.97 -14.67 -14.41
N GLN A 122 6.18 -15.63 -13.51
CA GLN A 122 5.09 -16.28 -12.77
C GLN A 122 4.84 -15.63 -11.40
N LEU A 123 5.81 -14.85 -10.89
CA LEU A 123 5.66 -14.09 -9.66
C LEU A 123 4.67 -12.92 -9.85
N ARG A 124 3.76 -12.72 -8.90
CA ARG A 124 2.76 -11.66 -8.92
C ARG A 124 2.68 -10.96 -7.58
N LEU A 125 2.38 -9.67 -7.60
CA LEU A 125 1.93 -8.99 -6.41
C LEU A 125 0.54 -9.52 -6.02
N HIS A 126 0.40 -9.92 -4.76
CA HIS A 126 -0.85 -10.44 -4.22
C HIS A 126 -1.56 -9.40 -3.36
N ARG A 127 -0.84 -8.73 -2.44
CA ARG A 127 -1.41 -7.78 -1.49
C ARG A 127 -0.37 -6.75 -1.07
N ILE A 128 -0.83 -5.52 -0.90
CA ILE A 128 -0.15 -4.50 -0.09
C ILE A 128 -1.01 -4.28 1.16
N ARG A 129 -0.39 -4.35 2.34
CA ARG A 129 -1.00 -3.93 3.59
C ARG A 129 -0.18 -2.81 4.19
N ILE A 130 -0.85 -1.75 4.65
CA ILE A 130 -0.21 -0.65 5.37
C ILE A 130 -0.86 -0.52 6.75
N GLU A 131 -0.04 -0.59 7.78
CA GLU A 131 -0.37 -0.26 9.15
C GLU A 131 0.17 1.14 9.44
N GLU A 132 -0.72 2.09 9.63
CA GLU A 132 -0.40 3.48 9.96
C GLU A 132 -0.25 3.66 11.47
N THR A 133 -1.17 3.07 12.22
CA THR A 133 -1.19 3.06 13.68
C THR A 133 -1.56 1.67 14.17
N LYS A 134 -1.49 1.44 15.48
CA LYS A 134 -1.96 0.17 16.06
C LYS A 134 -3.45 -0.11 15.81
N ASN A 135 -4.23 0.94 15.51
CA ASN A 135 -5.67 0.85 15.33
C ASN A 135 -6.11 0.91 13.87
N ASN A 136 -5.24 1.40 12.98
CA ASN A 136 -5.57 1.65 11.57
C ASN A 136 -4.62 0.89 10.67
N SER A 137 -5.18 0.00 9.89
CA SER A 137 -4.48 -0.65 8.78
C SER A 137 -5.44 -0.87 7.64
N PHE A 138 -4.88 -0.91 6.40
CA PHE A 138 -5.65 -1.20 5.23
C PHE A 138 -4.96 -2.16 4.28
N ASP A 139 -5.73 -2.95 3.56
CA ASP A 139 -5.30 -3.91 2.59
C ASP A 139 -5.75 -3.50 1.19
N LEU A 140 -4.81 -3.53 0.25
CA LEU A 140 -5.07 -3.45 -1.18
C LEU A 140 -4.80 -4.81 -1.79
N LEU A 141 -5.84 -5.40 -2.34
CA LEU A 141 -5.80 -6.71 -2.97
C LEU A 141 -5.60 -6.56 -4.48
N ALA A 142 -4.88 -7.50 -5.09
CA ALA A 142 -4.76 -7.53 -6.53
C ALA A 142 -6.14 -7.73 -7.20
N PRO A 143 -6.41 -7.14 -8.39
CA PRO A 143 -7.65 -7.37 -9.12
C PRO A 143 -7.93 -8.86 -9.31
N GLY A 144 -9.20 -9.26 -9.17
CA GLY A 144 -9.63 -10.65 -9.25
C GLY A 144 -9.68 -11.40 -7.91
N GLN A 145 -9.18 -10.80 -6.81
CA GLN A 145 -9.27 -11.41 -5.49
C GLN A 145 -10.50 -10.92 -4.70
N ILE A 146 -11.05 -9.78 -5.07
CA ILE A 146 -12.24 -9.20 -4.44
C ILE A 146 -13.45 -10.11 -4.66
N ASP A 147 -13.58 -10.73 -5.83
CA ASP A 147 -14.71 -11.62 -6.14
C ASP A 147 -14.75 -12.88 -5.27
N ALA A 148 -13.61 -13.29 -4.72
CA ALA A 148 -13.53 -14.43 -3.80
C ALA A 148 -13.89 -14.08 -2.34
N LEU A 149 -13.92 -12.79 -1.99
CA LEU A 149 -14.17 -12.30 -0.64
C LEU A 149 -15.58 -11.75 -0.44
N ILE A 150 -16.29 -11.46 -1.53
CA ILE A 150 -17.71 -11.06 -1.47
C ILE A 150 -18.53 -12.32 -1.68
N PRO A 151 -19.19 -12.87 -0.63
CA PRO A 151 -20.18 -13.91 -0.83
C PRO A 151 -21.26 -13.37 -1.78
N HIS A 152 -21.61 -14.15 -2.81
CA HIS A 152 -22.71 -13.82 -3.73
C HIS A 152 -24.10 -13.90 -3.06
N GLU A 153 -24.18 -13.68 -1.75
CA GLU A 153 -25.44 -13.54 -1.05
C GLU A 153 -25.86 -12.06 -1.04
N GLN A 154 -26.85 -11.78 -1.87
CA GLN A 154 -27.66 -10.58 -1.80
C GLN A 154 -28.43 -10.56 -0.47
N HIS A 155 -27.79 -10.22 0.61
CA HIS A 155 -28.49 -9.83 1.82
C HIS A 155 -28.74 -8.32 1.74
N ALA A 156 -29.99 -7.99 1.40
CA ALA A 156 -30.52 -6.64 1.55
C ALA A 156 -30.20 -6.18 2.98
N LEU A 157 -29.36 -5.18 3.09
CA LEU A 157 -29.13 -4.46 4.34
C LEU A 157 -30.46 -3.86 4.77
N GLN A 158 -31.06 -4.39 5.84
CA GLN A 158 -32.19 -3.72 6.48
C GLN A 158 -31.65 -2.46 7.17
N PRO A 159 -32.32 -1.30 7.03
CA PRO A 159 -31.91 -0.10 7.71
C PRO A 159 -31.95 -0.32 9.22
N ILE A 160 -30.89 0.05 9.89
CA ILE A 160 -30.82 0.09 11.35
C ILE A 160 -31.79 1.20 11.80
N ALA A 161 -32.81 0.81 12.56
CA ALA A 161 -33.79 1.71 13.16
C ALA A 161 -33.17 2.52 14.30
#